data_93c705ed70b528e0398be4e9eb07c53f
#
_entry.id   93c705ed70b528e0398be4e9eb07c53f
#
_cell.length_a   1.000
_cell.length_b   1.000
_cell.length_c   1.000
_cell.angle_alpha   90.00
_cell.angle_beta   90.00
_cell.angle_gamma   90.00
#
_symmetry.space_group_name_H-M   'P 1'
#
loop_
_entity.id
_entity.type
_entity.pdbx_description
1 polymer ?
#
loop_
_entity_poly.entity_id
_entity_poly.type
_entity_poly.pdbx_seq_one_letter_code
_entity_poly.pdbx_strand_id
1 'polypeptide(L)'
;MCIRDRSESEILFVNDFNSKVLINRGSEFVEINITLISQIAPVRDIQVLDFNNDNTEDILLVGNNSNVSTYFGSFESSYGILLKGNGDGTFDYINQKKSGLKLRGDITKILPLDKNKSKFVIGKNDDNISIISLANEK
;
A
#
# COMPACT_ATOMS: atom_id res chain seq x y z
N MET A 1 -19.87 0.02 -33.67
CA MET A 1 -19.24 0.89 -32.67
C MET A 1 -19.35 2.32 -33.16
N CYS A 2 -20.25 3.11 -32.59
CA CYS A 2 -20.52 4.48 -33.07
C CYS A 2 -19.47 5.44 -32.49
N ILE A 3 -18.69 6.07 -33.38
CA ILE A 3 -17.67 7.08 -33.08
C ILE A 3 -18.29 8.48 -32.95
N ARG A 4 -19.60 8.57 -32.72
CA ARG A 4 -20.35 9.84 -32.87
C ARG A 4 -20.21 10.82 -31.70
N ASP A 5 -19.67 10.38 -30.57
CA ASP A 5 -19.76 11.14 -29.30
C ASP A 5 -18.46 11.84 -28.89
N ARG A 6 -17.41 11.73 -29.72
CA ARG A 6 -16.08 12.26 -29.39
C ARG A 6 -15.95 13.79 -29.54
N SER A 7 -16.83 14.41 -30.33
CA SER A 7 -16.76 15.86 -30.56
C SER A 7 -17.43 16.71 -29.47
N GLU A 8 -18.26 16.07 -28.60
CA GLU A 8 -18.97 16.73 -27.51
C GLU A 8 -18.54 16.25 -26.12
N SER A 9 -17.57 15.31 -26.05
CA SER A 9 -17.09 14.79 -24.77
C SER A 9 -15.89 15.57 -24.27
N GLU A 10 -15.93 15.95 -23.00
CA GLU A 10 -14.76 16.46 -22.28
C GLU A 10 -13.71 15.37 -22.15
N ILE A 11 -12.49 15.64 -22.62
CA ILE A 11 -11.38 14.69 -22.51
C ILE A 11 -10.62 15.03 -21.23
N LEU A 12 -10.69 14.14 -20.26
CA LEU A 12 -9.91 14.21 -19.03
C LEU A 12 -8.62 13.41 -19.20
N PHE A 13 -7.53 14.00 -18.78
CA PHE A 13 -6.21 13.36 -18.84
C PHE A 13 -5.73 13.09 -17.41
N VAL A 14 -5.19 11.89 -17.18
CA VAL A 14 -4.45 11.55 -15.97
C VAL A 14 -2.98 11.43 -16.36
N ASN A 15 -2.15 12.27 -15.82
CA ASN A 15 -0.73 12.37 -16.16
C ASN A 15 0.19 11.70 -15.14
N ASP A 16 -0.35 11.35 -13.98
CA ASP A 16 0.42 10.74 -12.89
C ASP A 16 -0.35 9.57 -12.28
N PHE A 17 0.27 8.40 -12.29
CA PHE A 17 -0.26 7.15 -11.76
C PHE A 17 0.51 6.66 -10.53
N ASN A 18 1.47 7.44 -10.05
CA ASN A 18 2.27 7.06 -8.90
C ASN A 18 1.46 7.10 -7.61
N SER A 19 1.71 6.13 -6.75
CA SER A 19 1.25 6.19 -5.35
C SER A 19 2.06 7.25 -4.61
N LYS A 20 1.39 8.10 -3.83
CA LYS A 20 1.98 9.25 -3.13
C LYS A 20 1.47 9.34 -1.72
N VAL A 21 2.22 10.00 -0.87
CA VAL A 21 1.78 10.43 0.46
C VAL A 21 1.54 11.93 0.43
N LEU A 22 0.39 12.36 0.92
CA LEU A 22 0.04 13.76 1.07
C LEU A 22 0.06 14.13 2.55
N ILE A 23 0.97 15.00 2.94
CA ILE A 23 1.07 15.51 4.30
C ILE A 23 0.22 16.77 4.43
N ASN A 24 -0.73 16.74 5.35
CA ASN A 24 -1.54 17.91 5.67
C ASN A 24 -0.73 18.90 6.54
N ARG A 25 -0.46 20.08 6.03
CA ARG A 25 0.21 21.20 6.72
C ARG A 25 -0.78 22.28 7.18
N GLY A 26 -2.06 21.95 7.26
CA GLY A 26 -3.14 22.84 7.66
C GLY A 26 -3.75 23.61 6.49
N SER A 27 -3.02 24.52 5.87
CA SER A 27 -3.51 25.30 4.71
C SER A 27 -3.29 24.60 3.36
N GLU A 28 -2.40 23.62 3.30
CA GLU A 28 -2.01 22.92 2.08
C GLU A 28 -1.65 21.46 2.33
N PHE A 29 -1.72 20.66 1.26
CA PHE A 29 -1.17 19.31 1.24
C PHE A 29 0.18 19.33 0.52
N VAL A 30 1.21 18.84 1.21
CA VAL A 30 2.55 18.69 0.63
C VAL A 30 2.71 17.24 0.14
N GLU A 31 3.04 17.10 -1.14
CA GLU A 31 3.28 15.81 -1.76
C GLU A 31 4.66 15.28 -1.38
N ILE A 32 4.68 14.05 -0.91
CA ILE A 32 5.90 13.30 -0.60
C ILE A 32 5.99 12.11 -1.56
N ASN A 33 7.06 12.07 -2.31
CA ASN A 33 7.36 10.93 -3.17
C ASN A 33 7.87 9.76 -2.33
N ILE A 34 7.17 8.64 -2.42
CA ILE A 34 7.60 7.40 -1.81
C ILE A 34 8.49 6.60 -2.77
N THR A 35 9.22 5.64 -2.23
CA THR A 35 10.25 4.91 -2.99
C THR A 35 9.66 4.16 -4.19
N LEU A 36 10.46 3.93 -5.23
CA LEU A 36 10.06 3.20 -6.43
C LEU A 36 9.48 1.81 -6.12
N ILE A 37 9.96 1.16 -5.06
CA ILE A 37 9.45 -0.15 -4.64
C ILE A 37 7.94 -0.09 -4.30
N SER A 38 7.43 1.06 -3.89
CA SER A 38 6.01 1.28 -3.58
C SER A 38 5.13 1.36 -4.83
N GLN A 39 5.74 1.39 -6.02
CA GLN A 39 5.05 1.47 -7.31
C GLN A 39 4.98 0.13 -8.06
N ILE A 40 5.57 -0.94 -7.51
CA ILE A 40 5.71 -2.23 -8.23
C ILE A 40 4.43 -3.06 -8.29
N ALA A 41 3.45 -2.74 -7.45
CA ALA A 41 2.15 -3.42 -7.42
C ALA A 41 1.04 -2.44 -7.03
N PRO A 42 -0.21 -2.70 -7.42
CA PRO A 42 -1.35 -1.90 -6.99
C PRO A 42 -1.48 -1.91 -5.47
N VAL A 43 -1.63 -0.74 -4.85
CA VAL A 43 -1.96 -0.62 -3.43
C VAL A 43 -3.46 -0.79 -3.28
N ARG A 44 -3.90 -1.74 -2.45
CA ARG A 44 -5.30 -2.04 -2.17
C ARG A 44 -5.75 -1.54 -0.80
N ASP A 45 -4.85 -1.59 0.17
CA ASP A 45 -5.14 -1.11 1.52
C ASP A 45 -3.85 -0.64 2.22
N ILE A 46 -4.03 0.20 3.23
CA ILE A 46 -2.95 0.89 3.93
C ILE A 46 -3.22 0.82 5.43
N GLN A 47 -2.17 0.55 6.20
CA GLN A 47 -2.19 0.77 7.66
C GLN A 47 -1.12 1.79 8.03
N VAL A 48 -1.54 2.74 8.85
CA VAL A 48 -0.65 3.75 9.44
C VAL A 48 -0.62 3.53 10.93
N LEU A 49 0.54 3.22 11.44
CA LEU A 49 0.80 3.12 12.88
C LEU A 49 2.31 3.01 13.13
N ASP A 50 2.72 3.27 14.35
CA ASP A 50 4.08 3.08 14.81
C ASP A 50 4.36 1.57 15.01
N PHE A 51 5.04 0.93 14.04
CA PHE A 51 5.34 -0.50 14.06
C PHE A 51 6.55 -0.86 14.92
N ASN A 52 7.43 0.11 15.19
CA ASN A 52 8.71 -0.10 15.86
C ASN A 52 8.80 0.58 17.24
N ASN A 53 7.72 1.26 17.68
CA ASN A 53 7.60 2.01 18.92
C ASN A 53 8.63 3.15 19.07
N ASP A 54 8.95 3.85 17.96
CA ASP A 54 9.83 5.02 17.99
C ASP A 54 9.06 6.37 18.06
N ASN A 55 7.74 6.32 18.23
CA ASN A 55 6.79 7.42 18.27
C ASN A 55 6.67 8.19 16.94
N THR A 56 7.04 7.57 15.83
CA THR A 56 6.75 8.07 14.49
C THR A 56 5.76 7.14 13.79
N GLU A 57 4.93 7.70 12.92
CA GLU A 57 3.99 6.91 12.14
C GLU A 57 4.71 6.26 10.95
N ASP A 58 4.58 4.95 10.85
CA ASP A 58 5.02 4.14 9.73
C ASP A 58 3.84 3.79 8.82
N ILE A 59 4.12 3.37 7.59
CA ILE A 59 3.10 3.00 6.62
C ILE A 59 3.34 1.56 6.15
N LEU A 60 2.33 0.70 6.31
CA LEU A 60 2.29 -0.60 5.68
C LEU A 60 1.34 -0.55 4.48
N LEU A 61 1.88 -0.77 3.29
CA LEU A 61 1.12 -0.89 2.04
C LEU A 61 0.93 -2.36 1.70
N VAL A 62 -0.29 -2.74 1.36
CA VAL A 62 -0.62 -4.08 0.89
C VAL A 62 -1.43 -4.01 -0.40
N GLY A 63 -1.31 -5.03 -1.22
CA GLY A 63 -2.03 -5.09 -2.48
C GLY A 63 -1.61 -6.31 -3.29
N ASN A 64 -1.66 -6.21 -4.52
CA ASN A 64 -1.47 -7.08 -5.66
C ASN A 64 -2.78 -7.15 -6.47
N ASN A 65 -2.73 -7.74 -7.65
CA ASN A 65 -3.91 -7.99 -8.47
C ASN A 65 -3.66 -9.24 -9.33
N SER A 66 -4.32 -10.34 -8.97
CA SER A 66 -4.28 -11.59 -9.73
C SER A 66 -5.38 -11.67 -10.78
N ASN A 67 -6.46 -10.86 -10.64
CA ASN A 67 -7.61 -10.88 -11.53
C ASN A 67 -7.45 -9.87 -12.69
N VAL A 68 -6.44 -10.10 -13.51
CA VAL A 68 -6.18 -9.31 -14.73
C VAL A 68 -6.36 -10.19 -15.96
N SER A 69 -6.55 -9.55 -17.12
CA SER A 69 -6.64 -10.28 -18.38
C SER A 69 -5.43 -11.19 -18.59
N THR A 70 -5.67 -12.39 -19.12
CA THR A 70 -4.64 -13.40 -19.42
C THR A 70 -3.48 -12.88 -20.28
N TYR A 71 -3.69 -11.80 -21.01
CA TYR A 71 -2.64 -11.15 -21.81
C TYR A 71 -1.59 -10.42 -20.98
N PHE A 72 -1.94 -9.97 -19.76
CA PHE A 72 -1.06 -9.14 -18.93
C PHE A 72 -0.41 -9.94 -17.78
N GLY A 73 -0.85 -11.17 -17.54
CA GLY A 73 -0.40 -11.96 -16.40
C GLY A 73 -0.96 -11.44 -15.05
N SER A 74 -0.36 -11.84 -13.95
CA SER A 74 -0.73 -11.37 -12.61
C SER A 74 0.25 -10.30 -12.10
N PHE A 75 -0.27 -9.32 -11.37
CA PHE A 75 0.53 -8.32 -10.67
C PHE A 75 0.70 -8.71 -9.19
N GLU A 76 1.57 -9.69 -8.93
CA GLU A 76 1.81 -10.26 -7.59
C GLU A 76 3.23 -9.99 -7.08
N SER A 77 3.80 -8.85 -7.44
CA SER A 77 5.18 -8.50 -7.13
C SER A 77 5.39 -8.01 -5.69
N SER A 78 4.32 -7.69 -4.97
CA SER A 78 4.40 -7.16 -3.60
C SER A 78 4.23 -8.27 -2.56
N TYR A 79 5.10 -8.27 -1.57
CA TYR A 79 5.00 -9.07 -0.35
C TYR A 79 4.63 -8.23 0.89
N GLY A 80 4.01 -7.08 0.66
CA GLY A 80 3.84 -6.02 1.64
C GLY A 80 5.05 -5.09 1.66
N ILE A 81 4.78 -3.80 1.76
CA ILE A 81 5.81 -2.75 1.72
C ILE A 81 5.71 -1.97 3.02
N LEU A 82 6.74 -2.04 3.84
CA LEU A 82 6.85 -1.27 5.06
C LEU A 82 7.72 -0.04 4.81
N LEU A 83 7.15 1.12 5.07
CA LEU A 83 7.79 2.42 5.00
C LEU A 83 7.92 2.95 6.42
N LYS A 84 9.15 3.08 6.91
CA LYS A 84 9.42 3.67 8.22
C LYS A 84 9.38 5.18 8.13
N GLY A 85 8.63 5.82 9.02
CA GLY A 85 8.60 7.26 9.15
C GLY A 85 9.86 7.81 9.82
N ASN A 86 10.31 8.98 9.38
CA ASN A 86 11.46 9.67 9.94
C ASN A 86 11.06 10.85 10.85
N GLY A 87 9.74 11.08 11.04
CA GLY A 87 9.21 12.16 11.87
C GLY A 87 9.19 13.54 11.19
N ASP A 88 9.84 13.70 10.07
CA ASP A 88 9.87 14.94 9.26
C ASP A 88 8.88 14.92 8.08
N GLY A 89 8.15 13.81 7.93
CA GLY A 89 7.23 13.53 6.84
C GLY A 89 7.86 12.72 5.71
N THR A 90 9.13 12.34 5.81
CA THR A 90 9.79 11.43 4.87
C THR A 90 9.71 9.99 5.35
N PHE A 91 9.91 9.04 4.43
CA PHE A 91 9.77 7.62 4.72
C PHE A 91 10.92 6.81 4.10
N ASP A 92 11.43 5.85 4.87
CA ASP A 92 12.44 4.91 4.43
C ASP A 92 11.85 3.51 4.20
N TYR A 93 12.18 2.88 3.09
CA TYR A 93 11.77 1.51 2.82
C TYR A 93 12.52 0.51 3.71
N ILE A 94 11.76 -0.29 4.44
CA ILE A 94 12.30 -1.42 5.21
C ILE A 94 12.15 -2.70 4.39
N ASN A 95 13.28 -3.27 3.97
CA ASN A 95 13.27 -4.47 3.14
C ASN A 95 12.73 -5.68 3.93
N GLN A 96 12.25 -6.70 3.18
CA GLN A 96 11.62 -7.89 3.74
C GLN A 96 12.52 -8.72 4.67
N LYS A 97 13.85 -8.68 4.48
CA LYS A 97 14.78 -9.38 5.37
C LYS A 97 14.81 -8.77 6.76
N LYS A 98 14.62 -7.43 6.84
CA LYS A 98 14.57 -6.70 8.12
C LYS A 98 13.17 -6.74 8.73
N SER A 99 12.12 -6.51 7.93
CA SER A 99 10.74 -6.47 8.43
C SER A 99 10.15 -7.86 8.68
N GLY A 100 10.67 -8.91 8.05
CA GLY A 100 10.08 -10.25 8.09
C GLY A 100 8.78 -10.40 7.30
N LEU A 101 8.29 -9.36 6.64
CA LEU A 101 7.05 -9.39 5.87
C LEU A 101 7.16 -10.37 4.69
N LYS A 102 6.14 -11.24 4.56
CA LYS A 102 5.98 -12.18 3.45
C LYS A 102 4.51 -12.34 3.08
N LEU A 103 3.85 -11.24 2.86
CA LEU A 103 2.43 -11.21 2.50
C LEU A 103 2.27 -11.58 1.03
N ARG A 104 1.75 -12.76 0.74
CA ARG A 104 1.53 -13.26 -0.63
C ARG A 104 0.06 -13.24 -1.01
N GLY A 105 -0.19 -13.25 -2.31
CA GLY A 105 -1.52 -13.32 -2.90
C GLY A 105 -2.14 -11.95 -3.13
N ASP A 106 -3.36 -11.97 -3.64
CA ASP A 106 -4.16 -10.78 -3.96
C ASP A 106 -4.80 -10.22 -2.68
N ILE A 107 -4.02 -9.42 -1.94
CA ILE A 107 -4.45 -8.85 -0.67
C ILE A 107 -5.36 -7.67 -0.95
N THR A 108 -6.57 -7.74 -0.42
CA THR A 108 -7.59 -6.71 -0.60
C THR A 108 -7.82 -5.85 0.63
N LYS A 109 -7.50 -6.39 1.82
CA LYS A 109 -7.77 -5.69 3.08
C LYS A 109 -6.80 -6.11 4.18
N ILE A 110 -6.44 -5.16 5.02
CA ILE A 110 -5.73 -5.38 6.28
C ILE A 110 -6.45 -4.67 7.41
N LEU A 111 -6.77 -5.38 8.49
CA LEU A 111 -7.51 -4.84 9.62
C LEU A 111 -6.85 -5.20 10.93
N PRO A 112 -6.76 -4.28 11.89
CA PRO A 112 -6.29 -4.62 13.24
C PRO A 112 -7.28 -5.58 13.91
N LEU A 113 -6.77 -6.63 14.52
CA LEU A 113 -7.55 -7.64 15.22
C LEU A 113 -7.75 -7.26 16.70
N ASP A 114 -6.86 -6.50 17.27
CA ASP A 114 -6.87 -6.08 18.66
C ASP A 114 -6.76 -4.56 18.83
N LYS A 115 -7.14 -4.07 20.00
CA LYS A 115 -7.10 -2.64 20.34
C LYS A 115 -5.68 -2.07 20.31
N ASN A 116 -4.70 -2.90 20.65
CA ASN A 116 -3.28 -2.52 20.71
C ASN A 116 -2.63 -2.56 19.31
N LYS A 117 -3.40 -2.95 18.27
CA LYS A 117 -2.90 -3.10 16.91
C LYS A 117 -1.63 -3.96 16.80
N SER A 118 -1.52 -4.99 17.67
CA SER A 118 -0.40 -5.92 17.67
C SER A 118 -0.60 -7.08 16.70
N LYS A 119 -1.86 -7.33 16.28
CA LYS A 119 -2.24 -8.36 15.34
C LYS A 119 -3.15 -7.81 14.25
N PHE A 120 -2.97 -8.32 13.05
CA PHE A 120 -3.76 -7.92 11.88
C PHE A 120 -4.31 -9.13 11.16
N VAL A 121 -5.55 -9.01 10.72
CA VAL A 121 -6.18 -9.93 9.78
C VAL A 121 -5.92 -9.43 8.36
N ILE A 122 -5.49 -10.33 7.51
CA ILE A 122 -5.24 -10.08 6.08
C ILE A 122 -6.33 -10.78 5.28
N GLY A 123 -7.17 -9.99 4.63
CA GLY A 123 -8.17 -10.46 3.67
C GLY A 123 -7.55 -10.56 2.28
N LYS A 124 -7.77 -11.68 1.63
CA LYS A 124 -7.27 -11.97 0.28
C LYS A 124 -8.41 -12.32 -0.65
N ASN A 125 -8.23 -12.04 -1.92
CA ASN A 125 -9.13 -12.49 -2.95
C ASN A 125 -8.76 -13.92 -3.34
N ASP A 126 -9.78 -14.80 -3.36
CA ASP A 126 -9.66 -16.21 -3.77
C ASP A 126 -8.61 -17.04 -3.01
N ASP A 127 -8.35 -16.67 -1.72
CA ASP A 127 -7.40 -17.37 -0.85
C ASP A 127 -7.84 -17.26 0.62
N ASN A 128 -7.26 -18.10 1.48
CA ASN A 128 -7.52 -18.08 2.91
C ASN A 128 -7.06 -16.78 3.57
N ILE A 129 -7.81 -16.33 4.57
CA ILE A 129 -7.36 -15.24 5.45
C ILE A 129 -6.06 -15.63 6.16
N SER A 130 -5.23 -14.65 6.43
CA SER A 130 -4.01 -14.82 7.20
C SER A 130 -4.01 -13.88 8.40
N ILE A 131 -3.30 -14.26 9.45
CA ILE A 131 -3.08 -13.39 10.61
C ILE A 131 -1.58 -13.12 10.71
N ILE A 132 -1.21 -11.86 10.85
CA ILE A 132 0.15 -11.45 11.18
C ILE A 132 0.19 -10.83 12.57
N SER A 133 1.31 -10.97 13.24
CA SER A 133 1.57 -10.33 14.53
C SER A 133 2.84 -9.50 14.43
N LEU A 134 2.85 -8.34 15.08
CA LEU A 134 4.08 -7.61 15.29
C LEU A 134 4.96 -8.42 16.25
N ALA A 135 6.21 -8.64 15.87
CA ALA A 135 7.18 -9.25 16.77
C ALA A 135 7.65 -8.17 17.75
N ASN A 136 7.49 -8.42 19.04
CA ASN A 136 8.19 -7.61 20.04
C ASN A 136 9.67 -7.99 19.95
N GLU A 137 10.53 -7.07 19.56
CA GLU A 137 11.96 -7.25 19.77
C GLU A 137 12.21 -7.42 21.27
N LYS A 138 12.86 -8.55 21.64
CA LYS A 138 13.31 -8.81 23.00
C LYS A 138 14.63 -8.13 23.24
#